data_6e4f0bdbce95b1881f43feda7deaec4f
#
_entry.id   6e4f0bdbce95b1881f43feda7deaec4f
#
_cell.length_a   1.000
_cell.length_b   1.000
_cell.length_c   1.000
_cell.angle_alpha   90.00
_cell.angle_beta   90.00
_cell.angle_gamma   90.00
#
_symmetry.space_group_name_H-M   'P 1'
#
loop_
_entity.id
_entity.type
_entity.pdbx_description
1 polymer ?
#
loop_
_entity_poly.entity_id
_entity_poly.type
_entity_poly.pdbx_seq_one_letter_code
_entity_poly.pdbx_strand_id
1 'polypeptide(L)'
;MGGRKEKSMLMKNGSKGEDVRFLQYGLRILCCYPGEIDGSFGSGTEAGVMKFQQSFGLKADGIVGDMTWNSLQMEILPIQKALQSKKVFHGVATGIAKENTLRAVQEFQKRCNLKSDG
;
A
#
# COMPACT_ATOMS: atom_id res chain seq x y z
N MET A 1 -6.58 -20.96 22.40
CA MET A 1 -6.38 -20.56 22.33
C MET A 1 -6.06 -19.86 22.18
N GLY A 2 -6.07 -19.78 22.02
CA GLY A 2 -5.91 -18.98 21.54
C GLY A 2 -5.01 -18.54 21.69
N GLY A 3 -4.80 -18.92 21.92
CA GLY A 3 -3.83 -18.51 22.27
C GLY A 3 -2.98 -17.59 21.68
N ARG A 4 -2.83 -17.66 20.56
CA ARG A 4 -2.02 -16.78 19.94
C ARG A 4 -2.70 -15.53 19.70
N LYS A 5 -2.15 -14.49 20.10
CA LYS A 5 -2.71 -13.26 19.91
C LYS A 5 -2.19 -12.64 18.70
N GLU A 6 -3.05 -12.31 17.85
CA GLU A 6 -2.68 -11.63 16.66
C GLU A 6 -2.31 -10.22 17.01
N LYS A 7 -1.26 -9.75 16.37
CA LYS A 7 -0.86 -8.40 16.55
C LYS A 7 -1.83 -7.49 15.86
N SER A 8 -2.45 -6.60 16.57
CA SER A 8 -3.35 -5.62 15.97
C SER A 8 -2.58 -4.53 15.28
N MET A 9 -3.04 -4.12 14.11
CA MET A 9 -2.41 -3.03 13.41
C MET A 9 -2.96 -1.72 13.92
N LEU A 10 -2.07 -0.77 14.19
CA LEU A 10 -2.47 0.57 14.56
C LEU A 10 -1.38 1.54 14.16
N MET A 11 -1.69 2.40 13.19
CA MET A 11 -0.79 3.47 12.78
C MET A 11 -1.57 4.74 12.66
N LYS A 12 -0.98 5.83 13.08
CA LYS A 12 -1.60 7.14 13.00
C LYS A 12 -0.51 8.19 12.99
N ASN A 13 -0.90 9.44 12.91
CA ASN A 13 0.04 10.54 12.88
C ASN A 13 1.00 10.40 14.07
N GLY A 14 2.29 10.39 13.79
CA GLY A 14 3.32 10.18 14.80
C GLY A 14 3.94 8.80 14.77
N SER A 15 3.30 7.84 14.13
CA SER A 15 3.86 6.49 14.02
C SER A 15 5.07 6.50 13.10
N LYS A 16 6.01 5.60 13.35
CA LYS A 16 7.23 5.48 12.54
C LYS A 16 7.62 4.03 12.41
N GLY A 17 8.34 3.72 11.37
CA GLY A 17 8.92 2.40 11.22
C GLY A 17 8.60 1.76 9.88
N GLU A 18 8.94 0.49 9.78
CA GLU A 18 8.78 -0.27 8.54
C GLU A 18 7.32 -0.39 8.12
N ASP A 19 6.44 -0.60 9.07
CA ASP A 19 5.02 -0.74 8.73
C ASP A 19 4.48 0.53 8.09
N VAL A 20 4.97 1.68 8.52
CA VAL A 20 4.57 2.94 7.90
C VAL A 20 5.09 3.01 6.47
N ARG A 21 6.28 2.50 6.22
CA ARG A 21 6.80 2.45 4.86
C ARG A 21 5.93 1.57 3.98
N PHE A 22 5.55 0.40 4.48
CA PHE A 22 4.70 -0.51 3.71
C PHE A 22 3.36 0.16 3.41
N LEU A 23 2.82 0.86 4.38
CA LEU A 23 1.59 1.63 4.19
C LEU A 23 1.78 2.68 3.09
N GLN A 24 2.85 3.42 3.16
CA GLN A 24 3.12 4.48 2.18
C GLN A 24 3.31 3.91 0.77
N TYR A 25 4.00 2.77 0.65
CA TYR A 25 4.11 2.11 -0.65
C TYR A 25 2.74 1.73 -1.19
N GLY A 26 1.91 1.11 -0.35
CA GLY A 26 0.58 0.71 -0.79
C GLY A 26 -0.27 1.89 -1.21
N LEU A 27 -0.24 2.95 -0.43
CA LEU A 27 -1.02 4.14 -0.76
C LEU A 27 -0.54 4.78 -2.05
N ARG A 28 0.76 4.77 -2.29
CA ARG A 28 1.29 5.32 -3.52
C ARG A 28 0.89 4.49 -4.73
N ILE A 29 0.96 3.18 -4.60
CA ILE A 29 0.57 2.29 -5.68
C ILE A 29 -0.89 2.51 -6.05
N LEU A 30 -1.74 2.75 -5.07
CA LEU A 30 -3.16 3.00 -5.29
C LEU A 30 -3.46 4.46 -5.60
N CYS A 31 -2.42 5.28 -5.78
CA CYS A 31 -2.55 6.69 -6.14
C CYS A 31 -3.23 7.54 -5.08
N CYS A 32 -3.09 7.14 -3.82
CA CYS A 32 -3.65 7.90 -2.71
C CYS A 32 -2.63 8.75 -1.98
N TYR A 33 -1.35 8.59 -2.30
CA TYR A 33 -0.30 9.28 -1.57
C TYR A 33 0.86 9.63 -2.49
N PRO A 34 1.03 10.89 -2.81
CA PRO A 34 2.13 11.32 -3.68
C PRO A 34 3.41 11.68 -2.93
N GLY A 35 3.41 11.58 -1.61
CA GLY A 35 4.54 12.00 -0.79
C GLY A 35 5.67 10.99 -0.76
N GLU A 36 6.60 11.23 0.14
CA GLU A 36 7.79 10.40 0.25
C GLU A 36 7.60 9.15 1.08
N ILE A 37 8.32 8.11 0.70
CA ILE A 37 8.29 6.86 1.45
C ILE A 37 9.42 6.96 2.48
N ASP A 38 9.12 7.55 3.60
CA ASP A 38 10.13 7.83 4.62
C ASP A 38 9.91 7.10 5.94
N GLY A 39 8.81 6.34 6.06
CA GLY A 39 8.55 5.61 7.28
C GLY A 39 8.04 6.47 8.42
N SER A 40 7.64 7.69 8.12
CA SER A 40 7.15 8.63 9.11
C SER A 40 5.70 9.01 8.78
N PHE A 41 4.80 8.77 9.70
CA PHE A 41 3.38 9.02 9.48
C PHE A 41 3.09 10.46 9.88
N GLY A 42 3.09 11.34 8.91
CA GLY A 42 2.81 12.74 9.14
C GLY A 42 1.47 13.12 8.53
N SER A 43 1.25 14.43 8.35
CA SER A 43 -0.03 14.90 7.83
C SER A 43 -0.27 14.45 6.38
N GLY A 44 0.80 14.32 5.60
CA GLY A 44 0.67 13.83 4.22
C GLY A 44 0.20 12.40 4.17
N THR A 45 0.79 11.54 5.00
CA THR A 45 0.39 10.15 5.08
C THR A 45 -1.03 10.05 5.60
N GLU A 46 -1.37 10.86 6.59
CA GLU A 46 -2.71 10.88 7.13
C GLU A 46 -3.74 11.23 6.06
N ALA A 47 -3.45 12.24 5.25
CA ALA A 47 -4.34 12.62 4.18
C ALA A 47 -4.49 11.48 3.16
N GLY A 48 -3.40 10.78 2.88
CA GLY A 48 -3.44 9.63 1.98
C GLY A 48 -4.30 8.51 2.51
N VAL A 49 -4.19 8.25 3.81
CA VAL A 49 -5.02 7.23 4.46
C VAL A 49 -6.49 7.61 4.36
N MET A 50 -6.81 8.87 4.62
CA MET A 50 -8.20 9.32 4.54
C MET A 50 -8.74 9.19 3.13
N LYS A 51 -7.93 9.50 2.15
CA LYS A 51 -8.33 9.37 0.75
C LYS A 51 -8.62 7.90 0.42
N PHE A 52 -7.75 7.01 0.87
CA PHE A 52 -7.96 5.58 0.68
C PHE A 52 -9.26 5.13 1.35
N GLN A 53 -9.43 5.54 2.61
CA GLN A 53 -10.61 5.15 3.36
C GLN A 53 -11.89 5.62 2.68
N GLN A 54 -11.90 6.84 2.20
CA GLN A 54 -13.07 7.38 1.49
C GLN A 54 -13.33 6.60 0.21
N SER A 55 -12.28 6.29 -0.52
CA SER A 55 -12.42 5.60 -1.80
C SER A 55 -12.94 4.18 -1.63
N PHE A 56 -12.68 3.55 -0.50
CA PHE A 56 -13.06 2.16 -0.30
C PHE A 56 -14.17 1.98 0.74
N GLY A 57 -14.88 3.07 1.05
CA GLY A 57 -16.05 2.96 1.90
C GLY A 57 -15.76 2.72 3.36
N LEU A 58 -14.57 3.08 3.82
CA LEU A 58 -14.21 2.95 5.21
C LEU A 58 -14.40 4.26 5.94
N LYS A 59 -14.43 4.21 7.26
CA LYS A 59 -14.50 5.42 8.05
C LYS A 59 -13.21 6.20 7.84
N ALA A 60 -13.34 7.42 7.35
CA ALA A 60 -12.18 8.24 7.01
C ALA A 60 -11.65 9.01 8.21
N ASP A 61 -11.05 8.29 9.14
CA ASP A 61 -10.50 8.90 10.34
C ASP A 61 -9.00 9.11 10.30
N GLY A 62 -8.35 8.69 9.22
CA GLY A 62 -6.90 8.86 9.08
C GLY A 62 -6.08 7.93 9.94
N ILE A 63 -6.72 6.97 10.59
CA ILE A 63 -6.06 6.01 11.46
C ILE A 63 -6.09 4.65 10.80
N VAL A 64 -4.96 3.96 10.76
CA VAL A 64 -4.89 2.65 10.15
C VAL A 64 -5.02 1.60 11.24
N GLY A 65 -6.22 1.08 11.38
CA GLY A 65 -6.47 -0.07 12.25
C GLY A 65 -6.50 -1.33 11.40
N ASP A 66 -6.97 -2.41 11.99
CA ASP A 66 -7.00 -3.69 11.28
C ASP A 66 -7.85 -3.64 10.03
N MET A 67 -9.00 -2.98 10.07
CA MET A 67 -9.87 -2.92 8.91
C MET A 67 -9.23 -2.21 7.74
N THR A 68 -8.61 -1.05 8.00
CA THR A 68 -7.96 -0.30 6.95
C THR A 68 -6.77 -1.07 6.40
N TRP A 69 -5.99 -1.68 7.28
CA TRP A 69 -4.82 -2.45 6.85
C TRP A 69 -5.22 -3.65 6.01
N ASN A 70 -6.24 -4.37 6.45
CA ASN A 70 -6.73 -5.53 5.69
C ASN A 70 -7.28 -5.12 4.34
N SER A 71 -8.01 -4.01 4.28
CA SER A 71 -8.52 -3.52 3.02
C SER A 71 -7.40 -3.16 2.06
N LEU A 72 -6.35 -2.54 2.59
CA LEU A 72 -5.19 -2.20 1.77
C LEU A 72 -4.54 -3.46 1.22
N GLN A 73 -4.35 -4.47 2.06
CA GLN A 73 -3.77 -5.72 1.60
C GLN A 73 -4.62 -6.38 0.52
N MET A 74 -5.92 -6.33 0.67
CA MET A 74 -6.83 -6.92 -0.31
C MET A 74 -6.76 -6.20 -1.65
N GLU A 75 -6.43 -4.91 -1.66
CA GLU A 75 -6.27 -4.18 -2.90
C GLU A 75 -4.90 -4.41 -3.54
N ILE A 76 -3.88 -4.58 -2.73
CA ILE A 76 -2.51 -4.77 -3.23
C ILE A 76 -2.28 -6.19 -3.74
N LEU A 77 -2.87 -7.18 -3.08
CA LEU A 77 -2.63 -8.57 -3.44
C LEU A 77 -2.92 -8.89 -4.91
N PRO A 78 -4.10 -8.53 -5.45
CA PRO A 78 -4.34 -8.81 -6.87
C PRO A 78 -3.40 -8.07 -7.81
N ILE A 79 -2.93 -6.90 -7.39
CA ILE A 79 -1.97 -6.16 -8.19
C ILE A 79 -0.65 -6.94 -8.26
N GLN A 80 -0.20 -7.45 -7.11
CA GLN A 80 1.02 -8.24 -7.08
C GLN A 80 0.90 -9.50 -7.92
N LYS A 81 -0.25 -10.16 -7.85
CA LYS A 81 -0.47 -11.36 -8.64
C LYS A 81 -0.48 -11.05 -10.14
N ALA A 82 -1.08 -9.95 -10.51
CA ALA A 82 -1.10 -9.55 -11.92
C ALA A 82 0.32 -9.24 -12.40
N LEU A 83 1.11 -8.57 -11.55
CA LEU A 83 2.49 -8.24 -11.91
C LEU A 83 3.36 -9.49 -12.02
N GLN A 84 3.09 -10.50 -11.19
CA GLN A 84 3.78 -11.78 -11.31
C GLN A 84 3.48 -12.41 -12.65
N SER A 85 2.24 -12.37 -13.04
CA SER A 85 1.80 -12.93 -14.29
C SER A 85 2.46 -12.23 -15.49
N LYS A 86 2.77 -10.95 -15.37
CA LYS A 86 3.47 -10.20 -16.41
C LYS A 86 4.97 -10.29 -16.29
N LYS A 87 5.45 -11.03 -15.30
CA LYS A 87 6.87 -11.28 -15.10
C LYS A 87 7.67 -10.01 -14.77
N VAL A 88 7.03 -9.03 -14.20
CA VAL A 88 7.72 -7.82 -13.73
C VAL A 88 7.87 -7.82 -12.22
N PHE A 89 7.21 -8.75 -11.52
CA PHE A 89 7.30 -8.86 -10.06
C PHE A 89 7.73 -10.28 -9.73
N HIS A 90 8.84 -10.39 -9.05
CA HIS A 90 9.41 -11.69 -8.72
C HIS A 90 9.32 -12.02 -7.23
N GLY A 91 8.69 -11.14 -6.47
CA GLY A 91 8.51 -11.38 -5.04
C GLY A 91 7.28 -12.24 -4.76
N VAL A 92 6.99 -12.42 -3.49
CA VAL A 92 5.83 -13.16 -3.04
C VAL A 92 4.65 -12.19 -2.93
N ALA A 93 3.50 -12.61 -3.45
CA ALA A 93 2.29 -11.78 -3.39
C ALA A 93 1.66 -11.94 -2.02
N THR A 94 1.95 -11.02 -1.13
CA THR A 94 1.49 -11.05 0.25
C THR A 94 0.41 -10.04 0.56
N GLY A 95 0.19 -9.09 -0.34
CA GLY A 95 -0.69 -7.97 -0.06
C GLY A 95 0.02 -6.83 0.65
N ILE A 96 1.27 -7.03 1.03
CA ILE A 96 2.07 -5.98 1.66
C ILE A 96 3.00 -5.40 0.60
N ALA A 97 2.85 -4.12 0.34
CA ALA A 97 3.64 -3.45 -0.68
C ALA A 97 4.99 -3.04 -0.11
N LYS A 98 6.04 -3.40 -0.82
CA LYS A 98 7.39 -3.00 -0.47
C LYS A 98 8.00 -2.35 -1.70
N GLU A 99 9.26 -2.00 -1.60
CA GLU A 99 9.94 -1.34 -2.71
C GLU A 99 9.86 -2.15 -3.99
N ASN A 100 10.01 -3.47 -3.89
CA ASN A 100 9.97 -4.31 -5.08
C ASN A 100 8.60 -4.27 -5.78
N THR A 101 7.53 -4.13 -5.00
CA THR A 101 6.20 -4.01 -5.60
C THR A 101 6.06 -2.67 -6.33
N LEU A 102 6.53 -1.59 -5.72
CA LEU A 102 6.46 -0.29 -6.36
C LEU A 102 7.28 -0.27 -7.64
N ARG A 103 8.46 -0.85 -7.60
CA ARG A 103 9.30 -0.91 -8.80
C ARG A 103 8.64 -1.71 -9.92
N ALA A 104 7.97 -2.80 -9.55
CA ALA A 104 7.27 -3.61 -10.54
C ALA A 104 6.12 -2.83 -11.17
N VAL A 105 5.39 -2.06 -10.37
CA VAL A 105 4.32 -1.22 -10.89
C VAL A 105 4.90 -0.19 -11.86
N GLN A 106 5.98 0.45 -11.48
CA GLN A 106 6.62 1.46 -12.31
C GLN A 106 7.11 0.86 -13.61
N GLU A 107 7.69 -0.32 -13.54
CA GLU A 107 8.18 -1.00 -14.73
C GLU A 107 7.03 -1.33 -15.68
N PHE A 108 5.93 -1.80 -15.12
CA PHE A 108 4.76 -2.13 -15.93
C PHE A 108 4.17 -0.87 -16.56
N GLN A 109 4.08 0.21 -15.80
CA GLN A 109 3.57 1.47 -16.33
C GLN A 109 4.45 2.00 -17.45
N LYS A 110 5.75 1.86 -17.29
CA LYS A 110 6.69 2.29 -18.30
C LYS A 110 6.47 1.54 -19.62
N ARG A 111 6.27 0.24 -19.51
CA ARG A 111 6.00 -0.57 -20.69
C ARG A 111 4.71 -0.15 -21.37
N CYS A 112 3.69 0.11 -20.58
CA CYS A 112 2.41 0.54 -21.12
C CYS A 112 2.51 1.90 -21.78
N ASN A 113 3.24 2.82 -21.16
CA ASN A 113 3.40 4.16 -21.72
C ASN A 113 4.17 4.13 -23.02
N LEU A 114 5.18 3.31 -23.11
CA LEU A 114 5.92 3.18 -24.35
C LEU A 114 5.02 2.70 -25.47
N LYS A 115 4.12 1.81 -25.14
CA LYS A 115 3.17 1.33 -26.12
C LYS A 115 2.17 2.39 -26.52
N SER A 116 1.67 3.12 -25.55
CA SER A 116 0.64 4.09 -25.86
C SER A 116 1.22 5.29 -26.58
N ASP A 117 2.47 5.58 -26.37
CA ASP A 117 3.11 6.70 -27.06
C ASP A 117 3.48 6.34 -28.48
N GLY A 118 3.59 5.09 -28.69
CA GLY A 118 3.98 4.60 -30.00
C GLY A 118 3.00 4.98 -31.05
#